data_a889dc12c2c82ec6133dc6a10abf6425
#
_entry.id   a889dc12c2c82ec6133dc6a10abf6425
#
_cell.length_a   1.000
_cell.length_b   1.000
_cell.length_c   1.000
_cell.angle_alpha   90.00
_cell.angle_beta   90.00
_cell.angle_gamma   90.00
#
_symmetry.space_group_name_H-M   'P 1'
#
loop_
_entity.id
_entity.type
_entity.pdbx_description
1 polymer ?
#
loop_
_entity_poly.entity_id
_entity_poly.type
_entity_poly.pdbx_seq_one_letter_code
_entity_poly.pdbx_strand_id
1 'polypeptide(L)'
;PLSRLNASDGMATPRAQEEYDKMYKTLGGKPVHQRLAIHWARLIELLYAAERWVELVTDPEITSPNYHAIPTATPTEGVGIVEAPRGTLTHHYWTDERGVVTKANLIVGTTNNYAPIQMSTTKAAQNLIKGGKVNEGLLNMVEMAFRAYDPCFGCATHSLPGQMPLEVTIHDAKGEVVDVLKQYVD
;
A
#
# COMPACT_ATOMS: atom_id res chain seq x y z
N PRO A 1 3.46 -1.24 5.81
CA PRO A 1 3.70 -1.04 7.25
C PRO A 1 4.67 -2.07 7.85
N LEU A 2 4.33 -3.36 7.84
CA LEU A 2 5.10 -4.39 8.56
C LEU A 2 6.58 -4.47 8.15
N SER A 3 6.89 -4.35 6.86
CA SER A 3 8.27 -4.35 6.36
C SER A 3 9.07 -3.17 6.91
N ARG A 4 8.47 -1.97 6.98
CA ARG A 4 9.10 -0.78 7.58
C ARG A 4 9.37 -0.99 9.05
N LEU A 5 8.39 -1.46 9.82
CA LEU A 5 8.56 -1.73 11.24
C LEU A 5 9.62 -2.82 11.48
N ASN A 6 9.67 -3.85 10.63
CA ASN A 6 10.73 -4.87 10.70
C ASN A 6 12.13 -4.30 10.41
N ALA A 7 12.22 -3.30 9.54
CA ALA A 7 13.50 -2.68 9.17
C ALA A 7 13.92 -1.56 10.14
N SER A 8 12.96 -0.87 10.79
CA SER A 8 13.24 0.23 11.72
C SER A 8 13.75 -0.24 13.07
N ASP A 9 14.54 0.57 13.76
CA ASP A 9 14.99 0.28 15.13
C ASP A 9 13.96 0.64 16.20
N GLY A 10 12.84 1.25 15.82
CA GLY A 10 11.74 1.67 16.70
C GLY A 10 10.86 2.72 16.06
N MET A 11 10.02 3.36 16.88
CA MET A 11 9.14 4.47 16.51
C MET A 11 9.63 5.75 17.15
N ALA A 12 9.46 6.89 16.46
CA ALA A 12 9.95 8.19 16.94
C ALA A 12 9.03 8.86 17.99
N THR A 13 7.84 8.32 18.22
CA THR A 13 6.88 8.89 19.19
C THR A 13 6.58 7.90 20.31
N PRO A 14 6.27 8.38 21.55
CA PRO A 14 6.23 7.51 22.74
C PRO A 14 5.19 6.41 22.68
N ARG A 15 3.95 6.73 22.34
CA ARG A 15 2.85 5.74 22.32
C ARG A 15 2.99 4.75 21.17
N ALA A 16 3.44 5.23 20.01
CA ALA A 16 3.71 4.34 18.90
C ALA A 16 4.86 3.40 19.24
N GLN A 17 5.89 3.83 19.98
CA GLN A 17 6.96 2.96 20.48
C GLN A 17 6.43 1.89 21.43
N GLU A 18 5.55 2.25 22.40
CA GLU A 18 4.94 1.29 23.31
C GLU A 18 4.17 0.19 22.56
N GLU A 19 3.35 0.56 21.56
CA GLU A 19 2.60 -0.39 20.76
C GLU A 19 3.49 -1.22 19.82
N TYR A 20 4.58 -0.65 19.31
CA TYR A 20 5.61 -1.36 18.56
C TYR A 20 6.24 -2.48 19.40
N ASP A 21 6.69 -2.18 20.61
CA ASP A 21 7.29 -3.13 21.54
C ASP A 21 6.30 -4.24 21.91
N LYS A 22 5.04 -3.87 22.19
CA LYS A 22 3.96 -4.80 22.49
C LYS A 22 3.67 -5.75 21.32
N MET A 23 3.64 -5.26 20.10
CA MET A 23 3.44 -6.10 18.91
C MET A 23 4.54 -7.16 18.80
N TYR A 24 5.80 -6.76 18.85
CA TYR A 24 6.92 -7.68 18.71
C TYR A 24 6.99 -8.68 19.89
N LYS A 25 6.76 -8.23 21.11
CA LYS A 25 6.67 -9.10 22.28
C LYS A 25 5.56 -10.16 22.14
N THR A 26 4.40 -9.74 21.63
CA THR A 26 3.24 -10.65 21.47
C THR A 26 3.45 -11.66 20.36
N LEU A 27 4.13 -11.25 19.26
CA LEU A 27 4.30 -12.07 18.06
C LEU A 27 5.59 -12.89 18.04
N GLY A 28 6.35 -12.90 19.15
CA GLY A 28 7.52 -13.77 19.32
C GLY A 28 8.84 -13.16 18.91
N GLY A 29 8.89 -11.86 18.70
CA GLY A 29 10.11 -11.11 18.37
C GLY A 29 10.20 -10.65 16.92
N LYS A 30 11.24 -9.91 16.62
CA LYS A 30 11.52 -9.33 15.31
C LYS A 30 12.49 -10.22 14.52
N PRO A 31 12.29 -10.45 13.21
CA PRO A 31 11.20 -9.93 12.36
C PRO A 31 9.90 -10.73 12.45
N VAL A 32 8.76 -10.05 12.27
CA VAL A 32 7.42 -10.63 12.21
C VAL A 32 7.01 -10.86 10.75
N HIS A 33 6.47 -12.02 10.42
CA HIS A 33 6.06 -12.40 9.06
C HIS A 33 4.58 -12.80 8.93
N GLN A 34 3.83 -12.78 10.02
CA GLN A 34 2.41 -13.13 10.02
C GLN A 34 1.61 -12.09 9.22
N ARG A 35 0.78 -12.58 8.27
CA ARG A 35 0.02 -11.71 7.37
C ARG A 35 -0.85 -10.68 8.10
N LEU A 36 -1.59 -11.10 9.11
CA LEU A 36 -2.48 -10.22 9.85
C LEU A 36 -1.74 -9.18 10.71
N ALA A 37 -0.46 -9.38 10.99
CA ALA A 37 0.37 -8.38 11.66
C ALA A 37 0.54 -7.09 10.82
N ILE A 38 0.27 -7.14 9.51
CA ILE A 38 0.25 -5.94 8.66
C ILE A 38 -0.81 -4.95 9.14
N HIS A 39 -1.96 -5.43 9.61
CA HIS A 39 -3.00 -4.56 10.17
C HIS A 39 -2.54 -3.90 11.48
N TRP A 40 -1.92 -4.66 12.39
CA TRP A 40 -1.39 -4.11 13.63
C TRP A 40 -0.30 -3.08 13.35
N ALA A 41 0.64 -3.41 12.47
CA ALA A 41 1.68 -2.48 12.04
C ALA A 41 1.10 -1.16 11.48
N ARG A 42 0.01 -1.24 10.70
CA ARG A 42 -0.67 -0.04 10.19
C ARG A 42 -1.31 0.79 11.29
N LEU A 43 -1.87 0.17 12.32
CA LEU A 43 -2.42 0.89 13.47
C LEU A 43 -1.31 1.59 14.27
N ILE A 44 -0.12 0.99 14.39
CA ILE A 44 1.05 1.62 14.99
C ILE A 44 1.50 2.85 14.18
N GLU A 45 1.56 2.72 12.86
CA GLU A 45 1.89 3.86 11.98
C GLU A 45 0.83 4.97 12.03
N LEU A 46 -0.45 4.61 12.16
CA LEU A 46 -1.54 5.58 12.34
C LEU A 46 -1.40 6.34 13.66
N LEU A 47 -1.08 5.63 14.74
CA LEU A 47 -0.82 6.25 16.05
C LEU A 47 0.38 7.20 15.98
N TYR A 48 1.47 6.76 15.36
CA TYR A 48 2.64 7.60 15.08
C TYR A 48 2.26 8.87 14.31
N ALA A 49 1.49 8.74 13.25
CA ALA A 49 1.05 9.89 12.44
C ALA A 49 0.20 10.87 13.25
N ALA A 50 -0.68 10.37 14.14
CA ALA A 50 -1.50 11.19 15.00
C ALA A 50 -0.64 11.97 16.03
N GLU A 51 0.33 11.33 16.66
CA GLU A 51 1.25 11.98 17.59
C GLU A 51 2.11 13.03 16.86
N ARG A 52 2.65 12.70 15.68
CA ARG A 52 3.41 13.66 14.86
C ARG A 52 2.55 14.83 14.40
N TRP A 53 1.28 14.60 14.10
CA TRP A 53 0.37 15.69 13.74
C TRP A 53 0.21 16.69 14.89
N VAL A 54 -0.01 16.20 16.11
CA VAL A 54 -0.10 17.08 17.29
C VAL A 54 1.19 17.88 17.47
N GLU A 55 2.34 17.24 17.34
CA GLU A 55 3.64 17.90 17.42
C GLU A 55 3.78 19.01 16.37
N LEU A 56 3.48 18.72 15.12
CA LEU A 56 3.61 19.67 14.01
C LEU A 56 2.64 20.85 14.09
N VAL A 57 1.38 20.64 14.49
CA VAL A 57 0.41 21.75 14.60
C VAL A 57 0.67 22.66 15.80
N THR A 58 1.44 22.19 16.77
CA THR A 58 1.85 22.99 17.95
C THR A 58 3.24 23.62 17.78
N ASP A 59 3.94 23.31 16.70
CA ASP A 59 5.24 23.90 16.40
C ASP A 59 5.08 25.40 16.07
N PRO A 60 5.83 26.31 16.74
CA PRO A 60 5.76 27.75 16.43
C PRO A 60 6.10 28.09 14.99
N GLU A 61 6.89 27.27 14.30
CA GLU A 61 7.25 27.51 12.90
C GLU A 61 6.08 27.35 11.95
N ILE A 62 4.97 26.70 12.31
CA ILE A 62 3.81 26.50 11.44
C ILE A 62 3.17 27.83 11.00
N THR A 63 3.37 28.91 11.79
CA THR A 63 2.89 30.26 11.49
C THR A 63 3.97 31.16 10.89
N SER A 64 5.14 30.62 10.56
CA SER A 64 6.25 31.38 9.97
C SER A 64 5.84 31.96 8.61
N PRO A 65 6.19 33.23 8.33
CA PRO A 65 6.01 33.80 6.99
C PRO A 65 6.94 33.18 5.95
N ASN A 66 7.98 32.44 6.35
CA ASN A 66 8.95 31.77 5.47
C ASN A 66 8.46 30.36 5.12
N TYR A 67 7.31 30.26 4.46
CA TYR A 67 6.66 28.97 4.16
C TYR A 67 6.95 28.43 2.75
N HIS A 68 7.69 29.13 1.92
CA HIS A 68 8.03 28.69 0.57
C HIS A 68 9.38 29.20 0.10
N ALA A 69 9.98 28.49 -0.84
CA ALA A 69 11.15 28.92 -1.59
C ALA A 69 10.76 29.15 -3.05
N ILE A 70 11.20 30.27 -3.61
CA ILE A 70 11.00 30.58 -5.03
C ILE A 70 12.13 29.94 -5.82
N PRO A 71 11.85 29.03 -6.77
CA PRO A 71 12.89 28.45 -7.61
C PRO A 71 13.62 29.54 -8.42
N THR A 72 14.93 29.46 -8.48
CA THR A 72 15.77 30.40 -9.25
C THR A 72 16.14 29.88 -10.65
N ALA A 73 15.81 28.62 -10.94
CA ALA A 73 16.05 27.99 -12.24
C ALA A 73 14.91 27.01 -12.55
N THR A 74 14.63 26.81 -13.84
CA THR A 74 13.69 25.79 -14.30
C THR A 74 14.39 24.44 -14.32
N PRO A 75 13.95 23.43 -13.54
CA PRO A 75 14.53 22.11 -13.59
C PRO A 75 14.20 21.44 -14.92
N THR A 76 15.10 20.62 -15.45
CA THR A 76 14.85 19.80 -16.65
C THR A 76 14.46 18.38 -16.32
N GLU A 77 14.87 17.90 -15.15
CA GLU A 77 14.59 16.56 -14.63
C GLU A 77 14.59 16.60 -13.10
N GLY A 78 13.71 15.79 -12.48
CA GLY A 78 13.65 15.68 -11.02
C GLY A 78 13.04 14.37 -10.56
N VAL A 79 13.61 13.80 -9.50
CA VAL A 79 13.08 12.61 -8.83
C VAL A 79 12.76 12.95 -7.39
N GLY A 80 11.51 12.67 -6.99
CA GLY A 80 11.05 12.76 -5.60
C GLY A 80 10.63 11.39 -5.09
N ILE A 81 11.04 11.06 -3.88
CA ILE A 81 10.67 9.81 -3.22
C ILE A 81 10.09 10.14 -1.85
N VAL A 82 8.97 9.49 -1.53
CA VAL A 82 8.33 9.60 -0.22
C VAL A 82 7.87 8.24 0.27
N GLU A 83 7.98 8.01 1.56
CA GLU A 83 7.41 6.84 2.21
C GLU A 83 5.91 7.07 2.41
N ALA A 84 5.09 6.36 1.63
CA ALA A 84 3.64 6.42 1.70
C ALA A 84 3.09 5.26 2.54
N PRO A 85 1.81 5.29 2.98
CA PRO A 85 1.23 4.25 3.84
C PRO A 85 1.35 2.83 3.26
N ARG A 86 1.29 2.70 1.94
CA ARG A 86 1.29 1.41 1.21
C ARG A 86 2.65 0.99 0.66
N GLY A 87 3.65 1.82 0.81
CA GLY A 87 4.99 1.57 0.28
C GLY A 87 5.66 2.86 -0.22
N THR A 88 6.79 2.73 -0.87
CA THR A 88 7.52 3.86 -1.44
C THR A 88 6.80 4.41 -2.67
N LEU A 89 6.53 5.71 -2.67
CA LEU A 89 6.03 6.44 -3.83
C LEU A 89 7.20 7.17 -4.47
N THR A 90 7.44 6.91 -5.76
CA THR A 90 8.48 7.59 -6.54
C THR A 90 7.83 8.38 -7.66
N HIS A 91 8.14 9.65 -7.74
CA HIS A 91 7.77 10.53 -8.85
C HIS A 91 9.02 10.94 -9.60
N HIS A 92 9.03 10.73 -10.90
CA HIS A 92 10.12 11.12 -11.79
C HIS A 92 9.54 11.94 -12.95
N TYR A 93 9.95 13.19 -13.08
CA TYR A 93 9.45 14.11 -14.08
C TYR A 93 10.58 14.66 -14.95
N TRP A 94 10.26 14.91 -16.20
CA TRP A 94 11.06 15.69 -17.15
C TRP A 94 10.23 16.89 -17.59
N THR A 95 10.88 18.04 -17.74
CA THR A 95 10.22 19.29 -18.12
C THR A 95 10.91 19.95 -19.30
N ASP A 96 10.16 20.78 -20.04
CA ASP A 96 10.73 21.68 -21.04
C ASP A 96 11.32 22.96 -20.39
N GLU A 97 11.84 23.86 -21.22
CA GLU A 97 12.43 25.13 -20.78
C GLU A 97 11.44 26.07 -20.05
N ARG A 98 10.13 25.84 -20.21
CA ARG A 98 9.04 26.57 -19.54
C ARG A 98 8.62 25.92 -18.22
N GLY A 99 9.22 24.79 -17.86
CA GLY A 99 8.81 24.01 -16.69
C GLY A 99 7.57 23.14 -16.90
N VAL A 100 7.11 22.96 -18.14
CA VAL A 100 5.96 22.10 -18.45
C VAL A 100 6.45 20.63 -18.51
N VAL A 101 5.74 19.76 -17.85
CA VAL A 101 6.08 18.31 -17.80
C VAL A 101 5.92 17.71 -19.20
N THR A 102 7.00 17.15 -19.73
CA THR A 102 7.06 16.45 -21.03
C THR A 102 7.01 14.94 -20.88
N LYS A 103 7.44 14.41 -19.73
CA LYS A 103 7.42 12.99 -19.41
C LYS A 103 7.28 12.80 -17.91
N ALA A 104 6.53 11.77 -17.50
CA ALA A 104 6.40 11.35 -16.11
C ALA A 104 6.58 9.84 -16.00
N ASN A 105 7.20 9.40 -14.91
CA ASN A 105 7.23 8.02 -14.47
C ASN A 105 6.85 7.95 -12.99
N LEU A 106 5.74 7.29 -12.68
CA LEU A 106 5.18 7.22 -11.35
C LEU A 106 5.17 5.76 -10.88
N ILE A 107 5.92 5.48 -9.82
CA ILE A 107 5.91 4.17 -9.17
C ILE A 107 5.18 4.33 -7.85
N VAL A 108 3.95 3.85 -7.81
CA VAL A 108 3.04 4.01 -6.67
C VAL A 108 3.30 2.92 -5.62
N GLY A 109 3.00 3.21 -4.34
CA GLY A 109 3.26 2.29 -3.24
C GLY A 109 2.68 0.88 -3.45
N THR A 110 1.44 0.75 -3.93
CA THR A 110 0.82 -0.56 -4.21
C THR A 110 1.50 -1.32 -5.35
N THR A 111 2.09 -0.65 -6.32
CA THR A 111 2.86 -1.29 -7.40
C THR A 111 4.01 -2.15 -6.86
N ASN A 112 4.66 -1.70 -5.78
CA ASN A 112 5.72 -2.45 -5.11
C ASN A 112 5.22 -3.73 -4.41
N ASN A 113 3.90 -3.85 -4.22
CA ASN A 113 3.27 -4.97 -3.52
C ASN A 113 2.64 -6.01 -4.46
N TYR A 114 2.75 -5.89 -5.76
CA TYR A 114 2.11 -6.84 -6.70
C TYR A 114 2.54 -8.28 -6.49
N ALA A 115 3.83 -8.55 -6.42
CA ALA A 115 4.34 -9.90 -6.20
C ALA A 115 3.86 -10.52 -4.88
N PRO A 116 4.01 -9.87 -3.71
CA PRO A 116 3.52 -10.42 -2.46
C PRO A 116 1.99 -10.51 -2.38
N ILE A 117 1.23 -9.64 -3.03
CA ILE A 117 -0.23 -9.76 -3.17
C ILE A 117 -0.56 -11.03 -3.96
N GLN A 118 0.04 -11.24 -5.13
CA GLN A 118 -0.17 -12.43 -5.95
C GLN A 118 0.16 -13.70 -5.17
N MET A 119 1.31 -13.76 -4.51
CA MET A 119 1.72 -14.93 -3.71
C MET A 119 0.71 -15.23 -2.59
N SER A 120 0.19 -14.20 -1.94
CA SER A 120 -0.77 -14.33 -0.84
C SER A 120 -2.12 -14.81 -1.33
N THR A 121 -2.61 -14.25 -2.42
CA THR A 121 -3.86 -14.64 -3.08
C THR A 121 -3.79 -16.09 -3.56
N THR A 122 -2.69 -16.45 -4.23
CA THR A 122 -2.46 -17.83 -4.68
C THR A 122 -2.46 -18.81 -3.50
N LYS A 123 -1.76 -18.48 -2.42
CA LYS A 123 -1.69 -19.34 -1.24
C LYS A 123 -3.05 -19.49 -0.55
N ALA A 124 -3.82 -18.40 -0.46
CA ALA A 124 -5.17 -18.42 0.09
C ALA A 124 -6.11 -19.28 -0.78
N ALA A 125 -6.10 -19.08 -2.10
CA ALA A 125 -6.90 -19.85 -3.04
C ALA A 125 -6.58 -21.37 -2.95
N GLN A 126 -5.30 -21.76 -2.95
CA GLN A 126 -4.87 -23.14 -2.80
C GLN A 126 -5.35 -23.81 -1.51
N ASN A 127 -5.47 -23.04 -0.43
CA ASN A 127 -5.92 -23.56 0.86
C ASN A 127 -7.44 -23.61 0.99
N LEU A 128 -8.15 -22.68 0.40
CA LEU A 128 -9.60 -22.50 0.57
C LEU A 128 -10.41 -23.20 -0.52
N ILE A 129 -9.94 -23.17 -1.77
CA ILE A 129 -10.65 -23.78 -2.89
C ILE A 129 -10.30 -25.28 -2.95
N LYS A 130 -11.28 -26.14 -2.74
CA LYS A 130 -11.13 -27.61 -2.77
C LYS A 130 -12.09 -28.22 -3.78
N GLY A 131 -11.57 -29.16 -4.59
CA GLY A 131 -12.38 -29.89 -5.58
C GLY A 131 -13.03 -29.00 -6.65
N GLY A 132 -12.41 -27.87 -6.98
CA GLY A 132 -12.90 -26.94 -8.01
C GLY A 132 -14.18 -26.18 -7.66
N LYS A 133 -14.66 -26.30 -6.42
CA LYS A 133 -15.88 -25.59 -5.99
C LYS A 133 -15.53 -24.17 -5.57
N VAL A 134 -16.13 -23.19 -6.25
CA VAL A 134 -15.96 -21.76 -6.00
C VAL A 134 -17.33 -21.13 -5.75
N ASN A 135 -17.40 -20.20 -4.83
CA ASN A 135 -18.56 -19.35 -4.58
C ASN A 135 -18.08 -17.98 -4.06
N GLU A 136 -18.99 -17.00 -4.00
CA GLU A 136 -18.66 -15.64 -3.56
C GLU A 136 -18.05 -15.60 -2.15
N GLY A 137 -18.52 -16.43 -1.21
CA GLY A 137 -17.98 -16.49 0.14
C GLY A 137 -16.52 -16.94 0.17
N LEU A 138 -16.15 -17.95 -0.63
CA LEU A 138 -14.77 -18.41 -0.78
C LEU A 138 -13.89 -17.35 -1.44
N LEU A 139 -14.39 -16.67 -2.48
CA LEU A 139 -13.67 -15.57 -3.13
C LEU A 139 -13.43 -14.41 -2.14
N ASN A 140 -14.44 -14.05 -1.36
CA ASN A 140 -14.27 -13.04 -0.30
C ASN A 140 -13.18 -13.43 0.73
N MET A 141 -13.12 -14.72 1.11
CA MET A 141 -12.03 -15.21 2.00
C MET A 141 -10.64 -15.13 1.33
N VAL A 142 -10.56 -15.41 0.03
CA VAL A 142 -9.31 -15.25 -0.74
C VAL A 142 -8.90 -13.77 -0.80
N GLU A 143 -9.87 -12.87 -1.00
CA GLU A 143 -9.63 -11.44 -1.01
C GLU A 143 -9.10 -10.90 0.32
N MET A 144 -9.51 -11.47 1.46
CA MET A 144 -8.97 -11.06 2.76
C MET A 144 -7.44 -11.16 2.83
N ALA A 145 -6.83 -12.06 2.06
CA ALA A 145 -5.39 -12.23 2.02
C ALA A 145 -4.67 -11.01 1.41
N PHE A 146 -5.25 -10.34 0.42
CA PHE A 146 -4.66 -9.14 -0.16
C PHE A 146 -5.15 -7.84 0.49
N ARG A 147 -6.35 -7.82 1.11
CA ARG A 147 -6.84 -6.64 1.85
C ARG A 147 -5.89 -6.19 2.97
N ALA A 148 -5.10 -7.12 3.54
CA ALA A 148 -4.08 -6.78 4.52
C ALA A 148 -3.03 -5.78 3.99
N TYR A 149 -2.79 -5.77 2.68
CA TYR A 149 -1.88 -4.81 2.04
C TYR A 149 -2.49 -3.42 1.84
N ASP A 150 -3.81 -3.25 2.08
CA ASP A 150 -4.54 -2.01 1.79
C ASP A 150 -4.33 -1.54 0.34
N PRO A 151 -4.56 -2.40 -0.67
CA PRO A 151 -4.16 -2.09 -2.03
C PRO A 151 -5.02 -0.97 -2.63
N CYS A 152 -4.35 -0.01 -3.28
CA CYS A 152 -5.00 0.97 -4.15
C CYS A 152 -4.77 0.54 -5.61
N PHE A 153 -5.65 -0.30 -6.14
CA PHE A 153 -5.48 -0.82 -7.51
C PHE A 153 -5.59 0.29 -8.56
N GLY A 154 -6.56 1.20 -8.41
CA GLY A 154 -6.68 2.36 -9.30
C GLY A 154 -5.42 3.21 -9.34
N CYS A 155 -4.79 3.47 -8.17
CA CYS A 155 -3.52 4.20 -8.11
C CYS A 155 -2.38 3.46 -8.81
N ALA A 156 -2.29 2.15 -8.61
CA ALA A 156 -1.19 1.33 -9.11
C ALA A 156 -1.30 1.01 -10.60
N THR A 157 -2.52 0.99 -11.15
CA THR A 157 -2.79 0.76 -12.57
C THR A 157 -3.02 2.06 -13.36
N HIS A 158 -3.07 3.22 -12.67
CA HIS A 158 -3.45 4.52 -13.23
C HIS A 158 -4.84 4.51 -13.90
N SER A 159 -5.76 3.66 -13.39
CA SER A 159 -7.12 3.55 -13.90
C SER A 159 -8.07 4.50 -13.18
N LEU A 160 -9.06 5.02 -13.91
CA LEU A 160 -10.11 5.83 -13.33
C LEU A 160 -11.12 4.97 -12.56
N PRO A 161 -11.84 5.55 -11.58
CA PRO A 161 -12.94 4.86 -10.90
C PRO A 161 -13.93 4.26 -11.88
N GLY A 162 -14.39 3.03 -11.62
CA GLY A 162 -15.33 2.32 -12.50
C GLY A 162 -14.72 1.59 -13.71
N GLN A 163 -13.43 1.76 -13.96
CA GLN A 163 -12.74 1.10 -15.08
C GLN A 163 -12.09 -0.24 -14.71
N MET A 164 -12.36 -0.76 -13.52
CA MET A 164 -11.80 -2.02 -13.02
C MET A 164 -12.92 -2.93 -12.52
N PRO A 165 -13.79 -3.47 -13.40
CA PRO A 165 -14.77 -4.47 -12.99
C PRO A 165 -14.05 -5.74 -12.55
N LEU A 166 -14.58 -6.42 -11.53
CA LEU A 166 -14.09 -7.73 -11.14
C LEU A 166 -14.77 -8.81 -12.00
N GLU A 167 -13.97 -9.52 -12.77
CA GLU A 167 -14.37 -10.73 -13.47
C GLU A 167 -13.46 -11.88 -13.05
N VAL A 168 -14.04 -12.96 -12.55
CA VAL A 168 -13.32 -14.18 -12.16
C VAL A 168 -13.75 -15.32 -13.09
N THR A 169 -12.84 -15.70 -13.99
CA THR A 169 -13.03 -16.84 -14.89
C THR A 169 -12.43 -18.09 -14.24
N ILE A 170 -13.22 -19.13 -14.10
CA ILE A 170 -12.82 -20.40 -13.50
C ILE A 170 -12.55 -21.40 -14.62
N HIS A 171 -11.33 -21.93 -14.64
CA HIS A 171 -10.91 -22.95 -15.59
C HIS A 171 -10.74 -24.30 -14.90
N ASP A 172 -11.05 -25.38 -15.59
CA ASP A 172 -10.73 -26.74 -15.16
C ASP A 172 -9.23 -27.08 -15.39
N ALA A 173 -8.85 -28.32 -15.04
CA ALA A 173 -7.47 -28.79 -15.23
C ALA A 173 -7.03 -28.90 -16.70
N LYS A 174 -7.96 -28.84 -17.66
CA LYS A 174 -7.70 -28.86 -19.08
C LYS A 174 -7.63 -27.43 -19.66
N GLY A 175 -7.94 -26.43 -18.87
CA GLY A 175 -7.98 -25.02 -19.27
C GLY A 175 -9.33 -24.58 -19.86
N GLU A 176 -10.36 -25.42 -19.80
CA GLU A 176 -11.70 -25.08 -20.26
C GLU A 176 -12.42 -24.22 -19.21
N VAL A 177 -13.20 -23.21 -19.67
CA VAL A 177 -13.97 -22.35 -18.78
C VAL A 177 -15.14 -23.14 -18.20
N VAL A 178 -15.19 -23.23 -16.88
CA VAL A 178 -16.24 -23.93 -16.11
C VAL A 178 -17.30 -22.94 -15.65
N ASP A 179 -16.88 -21.72 -15.24
CA ASP A 179 -17.76 -20.71 -14.71
C ASP A 179 -17.14 -19.31 -14.84
N VAL A 180 -17.98 -18.26 -14.83
CA VAL A 180 -17.55 -16.86 -14.87
C VAL A 180 -18.38 -16.08 -13.85
N LEU A 181 -17.71 -15.58 -12.81
CA LEU A 181 -18.32 -14.71 -11.81
C LEU A 181 -17.99 -13.26 -12.12
N LYS A 182 -19.00 -12.41 -12.26
CA LYS A 182 -18.87 -10.98 -12.57
C LYS A 182 -19.49 -10.14 -11.47
N GLN A 183 -18.75 -9.19 -10.97
CA GLN A 183 -19.28 -8.16 -10.10
C GLN A 183 -19.34 -6.85 -10.89
N TYR A 184 -20.54 -6.42 -11.23
CA TYR A 184 -20.76 -5.12 -11.84
C TYR A 184 -20.85 -4.07 -10.73
N VAL A 185 -20.13 -2.97 -10.91
CA VAL A 185 -20.36 -1.75 -10.12
C VAL A 185 -21.37 -0.95 -10.93
N ASP A 186 -22.62 -0.92 -10.47
CA ASP A 186 -23.66 -0.05 -11.00
C ASP A 186 -23.33 1.43 -10.72
#